data_a1b876cd54598cc1f8397137d005f6f9
#
_entry.id   a1b876cd54598cc1f8397137d005f6f9
#
_cell.length_a   1.000
_cell.length_b   1.000
_cell.length_c   1.000
_cell.angle_alpha   90.00
_cell.angle_beta   90.00
_cell.angle_gamma   90.00
#
_symmetry.space_group_name_H-M   'P 1'
#
loop_
_entity.id
_entity.type
_entity.pdbx_description
1 polymer ?
#
loop_
_entity_poly.entity_id
_entity_poly.type
_entity_poly.pdbx_seq_one_letter_code
_entity_poly.pdbx_strand_id
1 'polypeptide(L)'
;MRTFKILGLLLSYPKQPLIDNLGELEEVLKSEDLLKRQPLKKILSLIEYLKSTDLYELQESYVDLFDRGRAHCLHMFEHIHGESRDRGQAMVNLIESYAEKGFYMSEGELPDYLPLFLEYLSVCPVEEAIDFIGDPINVIATIGVRLKKRDSLYYTLFEAMEALAKVKPSEAVIAEVKAEKVKTQTLDELDEEWAEAEAFDNSSDCASCDMTTYPDQNNVQVSRGANQ
;
A
#
# COMPACT_ATOMS: atom_id res chain seq x y z
N MET A 1 -19.67 -6.47 4.85
CA MET A 1 -20.07 -5.07 5.18
C MET A 1 -19.66 -4.14 4.06
N ARG A 2 -20.60 -3.38 3.56
CA ARG A 2 -20.35 -2.50 2.41
C ARG A 2 -19.49 -1.28 2.76
N THR A 3 -19.53 -0.78 3.99
CA THR A 3 -18.71 0.36 4.43
C THR A 3 -17.23 0.14 4.18
N PHE A 4 -16.65 -1.01 4.55
CA PHE A 4 -15.23 -1.28 4.28
C PHE A 4 -14.93 -1.32 2.77
N LYS A 5 -15.80 -1.94 1.97
CA LYS A 5 -15.65 -1.94 0.52
C LYS A 5 -15.68 -0.53 -0.06
N ILE A 6 -16.57 0.33 0.43
CA ILE A 6 -16.68 1.72 -0.02
C ILE A 6 -15.43 2.51 0.36
N LEU A 7 -14.89 2.33 1.58
CA LEU A 7 -13.63 2.96 1.97
C LEU A 7 -12.48 2.55 1.03
N GLY A 8 -12.40 1.25 0.66
CA GLY A 8 -11.43 0.75 -0.31
C GLY A 8 -11.61 1.34 -1.70
N LEU A 9 -12.85 1.43 -2.20
CA LEU A 9 -13.15 2.03 -3.49
C LEU A 9 -12.79 3.52 -3.54
N LEU A 10 -13.11 4.28 -2.49
CA LEU A 10 -12.78 5.70 -2.39
C LEU A 10 -11.27 5.94 -2.26
N LEU A 11 -10.52 4.96 -1.76
CA LEU A 11 -9.06 5.01 -1.64
C LEU A 11 -8.34 4.46 -2.88
N SER A 12 -9.05 3.88 -3.84
CA SER A 12 -8.48 3.38 -5.09
C SER A 12 -8.28 4.51 -6.10
N TYR A 13 -7.42 4.27 -7.10
CA TYR A 13 -7.20 5.20 -8.21
C TYR A 13 -8.53 5.62 -8.85
N PRO A 14 -8.84 6.91 -8.94
CA PRO A 14 -10.14 7.39 -9.42
C PRO A 14 -10.33 7.09 -10.90
N LYS A 15 -11.44 6.39 -11.20
CA LYS A 15 -11.87 6.04 -12.54
C LYS A 15 -13.31 6.52 -12.77
N GLN A 16 -13.69 6.76 -14.01
CA GLN A 16 -15.04 7.26 -14.34
C GLN A 16 -16.17 6.44 -13.69
N PRO A 17 -16.15 5.08 -13.68
CA PRO A 17 -17.20 4.30 -13.01
C PRO A 17 -17.34 4.58 -11.51
N LEU A 18 -16.25 4.92 -10.82
CA LEU A 18 -16.32 5.32 -9.41
C LEU A 18 -17.05 6.66 -9.27
N ILE A 19 -16.68 7.65 -10.07
CA ILE A 19 -17.26 8.99 -10.04
C ILE A 19 -18.77 8.94 -10.33
N ASP A 20 -19.18 8.17 -11.36
CA ASP A 20 -20.57 8.01 -11.75
C ASP A 20 -21.45 7.40 -10.65
N ASN A 21 -20.87 6.57 -9.77
CA ASN A 21 -21.58 5.86 -8.72
C ASN A 21 -21.41 6.46 -7.31
N LEU A 22 -20.74 7.60 -7.13
CA LEU A 22 -20.52 8.22 -5.82
C LEU A 22 -21.80 8.50 -5.05
N GLY A 23 -22.91 8.79 -5.73
CA GLY A 23 -24.22 8.99 -5.12
C GLY A 23 -24.76 7.72 -4.44
N GLU A 24 -24.62 6.57 -5.12
CA GLU A 24 -25.03 5.28 -4.57
C GLU A 24 -24.15 4.88 -3.36
N LEU A 25 -22.84 5.10 -3.45
CA LEU A 25 -21.93 4.84 -2.32
C LEU A 25 -22.28 5.66 -1.09
N GLU A 26 -22.67 6.93 -1.27
CA GLU A 26 -23.12 7.82 -0.21
C GLU A 26 -24.39 7.28 0.47
N GLU A 27 -25.40 6.84 -0.30
CA GLU A 27 -26.63 6.26 0.23
C GLU A 27 -26.36 4.98 1.03
N VAL A 28 -25.48 4.13 0.54
CA VAL A 28 -25.09 2.89 1.22
C VAL A 28 -24.38 3.19 2.54
N LEU A 29 -23.44 4.15 2.58
CA LEU A 29 -22.77 4.56 3.84
C LEU A 29 -23.75 5.07 4.89
N LYS A 30 -24.76 5.86 4.46
CA LYS A 30 -25.81 6.38 5.36
C LYS A 30 -26.72 5.26 5.86
N SER A 31 -27.07 4.30 4.99
CA SER A 31 -28.04 3.24 5.34
C SER A 31 -27.42 2.13 6.20
N GLU A 32 -26.14 1.86 6.09
CA GLU A 32 -25.45 0.81 6.87
C GLU A 32 -25.18 1.26 8.31
N ASP A 33 -25.12 2.57 8.58
CA ASP A 33 -24.98 3.23 9.89
C ASP A 33 -23.82 2.68 10.76
N LEU A 34 -22.78 2.15 10.10
CA LEU A 34 -21.61 1.61 10.79
C LEU A 34 -20.69 2.73 11.31
N LEU A 35 -20.66 3.86 10.59
CA LEU A 35 -19.86 5.02 10.94
C LEU A 35 -20.65 6.01 11.81
N LYS A 36 -20.02 6.47 12.89
CA LYS A 36 -20.57 7.56 13.70
C LYS A 36 -20.72 8.83 12.88
N ARG A 37 -21.60 9.72 13.34
CA ARG A 37 -21.97 10.97 12.63
C ARG A 37 -20.78 11.82 12.16
N GLN A 38 -19.73 11.96 12.98
CA GLN A 38 -18.60 12.83 12.64
C GLN A 38 -17.71 12.24 11.53
N PRO A 39 -17.22 10.99 11.61
CA PRO A 39 -16.50 10.35 10.51
C PRO A 39 -17.32 10.32 9.22
N LEU A 40 -18.59 9.95 9.28
CA LEU A 40 -19.49 9.94 8.12
C LEU A 40 -19.53 11.31 7.46
N LYS A 41 -19.76 12.40 8.22
CA LYS A 41 -19.80 13.76 7.67
C LYS A 41 -18.52 14.14 6.92
N LYS A 42 -17.36 13.72 7.43
CA LYS A 42 -16.07 14.00 6.79
C LYS A 42 -15.92 13.24 5.47
N ILE A 43 -16.31 11.96 5.43
CA ILE A 43 -16.30 11.19 4.16
C ILE A 43 -17.25 11.82 3.14
N LEU A 44 -18.41 12.28 3.55
CA LEU A 44 -19.34 12.96 2.65
C LEU A 44 -18.72 14.24 2.05
N SER A 45 -17.87 14.94 2.79
CA SER A 45 -17.12 16.08 2.24
C SER A 45 -16.07 15.64 1.19
N LEU A 46 -15.43 14.49 1.37
CA LEU A 46 -14.55 13.91 0.34
C LEU A 46 -15.37 13.50 -0.90
N ILE A 47 -16.51 12.84 -0.71
CA ILE A 47 -17.39 12.44 -1.84
C ILE A 47 -17.83 13.67 -2.63
N GLU A 48 -18.20 14.75 -1.97
CA GLU A 48 -18.57 16.00 -2.64
C GLU A 48 -17.42 16.63 -3.42
N TYR A 49 -16.21 16.60 -2.85
CA TYR A 49 -14.99 17.01 -3.55
C TYR A 49 -14.76 16.16 -4.81
N LEU A 50 -14.87 14.82 -4.72
CA LEU A 50 -14.71 13.93 -5.86
C LEU A 50 -15.76 14.15 -6.95
N LYS A 51 -17.01 14.50 -6.58
CA LYS A 51 -18.09 14.83 -7.52
C LYS A 51 -17.87 16.16 -8.26
N SER A 52 -17.25 17.13 -7.59
CA SER A 52 -17.10 18.51 -8.09
C SER A 52 -15.80 18.78 -8.82
N THR A 53 -14.85 17.84 -8.79
CA THR A 53 -13.52 18.00 -9.38
C THR A 53 -13.41 17.19 -10.67
N ASP A 54 -12.68 17.74 -11.66
CA ASP A 54 -12.43 17.02 -12.91
C ASP A 54 -11.66 15.72 -12.70
N LEU A 55 -11.99 14.67 -13.47
CA LEU A 55 -11.39 13.36 -13.30
C LEU A 55 -9.87 13.37 -13.49
N TYR A 56 -9.34 14.12 -14.46
CA TYR A 56 -7.90 14.19 -14.69
C TYR A 56 -7.17 14.89 -13.55
N GLU A 57 -7.76 15.95 -12.97
CA GLU A 57 -7.22 16.61 -11.77
C GLU A 57 -7.20 15.67 -10.56
N LEU A 58 -8.26 14.85 -10.40
CA LEU A 58 -8.31 13.83 -9.35
C LEU A 58 -7.23 12.77 -9.55
N GLN A 59 -7.03 12.31 -10.79
CA GLN A 59 -6.02 11.31 -11.12
C GLN A 59 -4.60 11.82 -10.91
N GLU A 60 -4.31 13.05 -11.33
CA GLU A 60 -3.02 13.70 -11.10
C GLU A 60 -2.75 13.86 -9.60
N SER A 61 -3.72 14.39 -8.85
CA SER A 61 -3.62 14.54 -7.40
C SER A 61 -3.43 13.19 -6.68
N TYR A 62 -4.11 12.13 -7.14
CA TYR A 62 -3.95 10.79 -6.58
C TYR A 62 -2.53 10.26 -6.76
N VAL A 63 -1.98 10.35 -7.97
CA VAL A 63 -0.61 9.93 -8.28
C VAL A 63 0.41 10.72 -7.46
N ASP A 64 0.23 12.04 -7.35
CA ASP A 64 1.10 12.89 -6.52
C ASP A 64 1.06 12.52 -5.03
N LEU A 65 -0.11 12.10 -4.53
CA LEU A 65 -0.27 11.73 -3.12
C LEU A 65 0.26 10.32 -2.81
N PHE A 66 -0.06 9.32 -3.64
CA PHE A 66 0.09 7.91 -3.25
C PHE A 66 1.18 7.17 -4.01
N ASP A 67 1.55 7.61 -5.23
CA ASP A 67 2.49 6.89 -6.08
C ASP A 67 3.89 7.53 -6.11
N ARG A 68 4.00 8.86 -5.93
CA ARG A 68 5.29 9.55 -6.02
C ARG A 68 6.17 9.48 -4.78
N GLY A 69 5.69 8.95 -3.67
CA GLY A 69 6.50 8.93 -2.46
C GLY A 69 6.09 7.84 -1.48
N ARG A 70 7.06 7.30 -0.76
CA ARG A 70 6.84 6.23 0.24
C ARG A 70 6.00 6.69 1.45
N ALA A 71 5.96 7.99 1.74
CA ALA A 71 5.32 8.53 2.93
C ALA A 71 3.81 8.27 3.03
N HIS A 72 3.14 8.18 1.88
CA HIS A 72 1.70 7.95 1.77
C HIS A 72 1.36 6.66 1.02
N CYS A 73 2.37 5.83 0.73
CA CYS A 73 2.20 4.54 0.05
C CYS A 73 1.08 3.73 0.71
N LEU A 74 0.20 3.15 -0.10
CA LEU A 74 -0.93 2.35 0.38
C LEU A 74 -0.57 0.88 0.64
N HIS A 75 0.70 0.49 0.46
CA HIS A 75 1.23 -0.81 0.83
C HIS A 75 1.66 -0.79 2.31
N MET A 76 0.85 -1.41 3.16
CA MET A 76 1.01 -1.32 4.62
C MET A 76 2.36 -1.85 5.11
N PHE A 77 2.88 -2.91 4.49
CA PHE A 77 4.12 -3.54 4.93
C PHE A 77 5.38 -2.76 4.55
N GLU A 78 5.29 -1.80 3.63
CA GLU A 78 6.38 -0.85 3.41
C GLU A 78 6.65 0.03 4.62
N HIS A 79 5.60 0.40 5.35
CA HIS A 79 5.71 1.19 6.58
C HIS A 79 6.19 0.40 7.79
N ILE A 80 5.95 -0.94 7.81
CA ILE A 80 6.26 -1.80 8.97
C ILE A 80 7.61 -2.46 8.80
N HIS A 81 7.88 -3.05 7.65
CA HIS A 81 9.01 -3.94 7.42
C HIS A 81 10.07 -3.33 6.50
N GLY A 82 9.74 -2.27 5.74
CA GLY A 82 10.61 -1.75 4.70
C GLY A 82 11.00 -2.86 3.72
N GLU A 83 12.29 -3.02 3.44
CA GLU A 83 12.86 -4.06 2.55
C GLU A 83 13.31 -5.32 3.32
N SER A 84 12.83 -5.55 4.53
CA SER A 84 13.26 -6.69 5.34
C SER A 84 12.74 -8.02 4.81
N ARG A 85 13.46 -9.10 5.15
CA ARG A 85 13.07 -10.48 4.81
C ARG A 85 11.72 -10.88 5.42
N ASP A 86 11.36 -10.26 6.53
CA ASP A 86 10.11 -10.54 7.27
C ASP A 86 8.87 -10.08 6.49
N ARG A 87 9.02 -9.10 5.57
CA ARG A 87 7.95 -8.66 4.67
C ARG A 87 7.39 -9.82 3.84
N GLY A 88 8.28 -10.67 3.29
CA GLY A 88 7.86 -11.82 2.50
C GLY A 88 6.99 -12.79 3.29
N GLN A 89 7.37 -13.13 4.51
CA GLN A 89 6.58 -14.01 5.37
C GLN A 89 5.25 -13.38 5.79
N ALA A 90 5.23 -12.08 6.10
CA ALA A 90 4.01 -11.36 6.42
C ALA A 90 3.01 -11.36 5.25
N MET A 91 3.51 -11.20 4.00
CA MET A 91 2.69 -11.33 2.78
C MET A 91 2.06 -12.72 2.66
N VAL A 92 2.83 -13.79 2.86
CA VAL A 92 2.33 -15.17 2.81
C VAL A 92 1.23 -15.39 3.86
N ASN A 93 1.46 -14.98 5.09
CA ASN A 93 0.48 -15.13 6.17
C ASN A 93 -0.83 -14.38 5.85
N LEU A 94 -0.74 -13.21 5.24
CA LEU A 94 -1.92 -12.43 4.85
C LEU A 94 -2.70 -13.11 3.72
N ILE A 95 -2.01 -13.67 2.72
CA ILE A 95 -2.62 -14.47 1.64
C ILE A 95 -3.36 -15.70 2.21
N GLU A 96 -2.75 -16.41 3.16
CA GLU A 96 -3.36 -17.54 3.82
C GLU A 96 -4.64 -17.14 4.56
N SER A 97 -4.61 -16.02 5.30
CA SER A 97 -5.79 -15.47 5.99
C SER A 97 -6.93 -15.12 5.02
N TYR A 98 -6.59 -14.59 3.83
CA TYR A 98 -7.56 -14.31 2.78
C TYR A 98 -8.19 -15.59 2.24
N ALA A 99 -7.36 -16.60 1.93
CA ALA A 99 -7.79 -17.88 1.39
C ALA A 99 -8.71 -18.65 2.37
N GLU A 100 -8.46 -18.58 3.69
CA GLU A 100 -9.31 -19.18 4.73
C GLU A 100 -10.76 -18.67 4.69
N LYS A 101 -10.96 -17.43 4.25
CA LYS A 101 -12.29 -16.82 4.08
C LYS A 101 -12.82 -16.94 2.65
N GLY A 102 -12.11 -17.68 1.76
CA GLY A 102 -12.50 -17.81 0.36
C GLY A 102 -12.29 -16.54 -0.47
N PHE A 103 -11.46 -15.61 0.01
CA PHE A 103 -11.10 -14.40 -0.71
C PHE A 103 -9.79 -14.64 -1.48
N TYR A 104 -9.85 -14.54 -2.79
CA TYR A 104 -8.71 -14.78 -3.69
C TYR A 104 -8.40 -13.52 -4.48
N MET A 105 -7.14 -13.11 -4.45
CA MET A 105 -6.65 -11.93 -5.13
C MET A 105 -6.45 -12.20 -6.62
N SER A 106 -6.47 -11.15 -7.43
CA SER A 106 -6.08 -11.19 -8.83
C SER A 106 -4.56 -11.32 -8.98
N GLU A 107 -4.09 -11.86 -10.11
CA GLU A 107 -2.65 -11.92 -10.40
C GLU A 107 -2.06 -10.50 -10.45
N GLY A 108 -0.92 -10.34 -9.77
CA GLY A 108 -0.18 -9.08 -9.73
C GLY A 108 -0.60 -8.10 -8.61
N GLU A 109 -1.66 -8.40 -7.85
CA GLU A 109 -2.02 -7.61 -6.67
C GLU A 109 -1.18 -8.03 -5.47
N LEU A 110 -0.80 -7.05 -4.63
CA LEU A 110 -0.09 -7.31 -3.38
C LEU A 110 -1.10 -7.37 -2.22
N PRO A 111 -1.00 -8.37 -1.32
CA PRO A 111 -1.97 -8.58 -0.26
C PRO A 111 -2.03 -7.43 0.76
N ASP A 112 -0.94 -6.69 0.92
CA ASP A 112 -0.82 -5.56 1.84
C ASP A 112 -1.32 -4.23 1.26
N TYR A 113 -1.88 -4.24 0.04
CA TYR A 113 -2.50 -3.05 -0.55
C TYR A 113 -3.78 -2.69 0.21
N LEU A 114 -3.78 -1.55 0.86
CA LEU A 114 -4.85 -1.15 1.79
C LEU A 114 -6.27 -1.21 1.20
N PRO A 115 -6.53 -0.77 -0.06
CA PRO A 115 -7.84 -0.95 -0.67
C PRO A 115 -8.27 -2.40 -0.79
N LEU A 116 -7.36 -3.32 -1.14
CA LEU A 116 -7.62 -4.75 -1.22
C LEU A 116 -7.90 -5.35 0.16
N PHE A 117 -7.12 -4.96 1.17
CA PHE A 117 -7.35 -5.34 2.55
C PHE A 117 -8.73 -4.91 3.04
N LEU A 118 -9.18 -3.70 2.71
CA LEU A 118 -10.52 -3.21 3.03
C LEU A 118 -11.62 -4.00 2.29
N GLU A 119 -11.37 -4.43 1.06
CA GLU A 119 -12.28 -5.32 0.34
C GLU A 119 -12.39 -6.68 1.04
N TYR A 120 -11.28 -7.28 1.46
CA TYR A 120 -11.28 -8.48 2.30
C TYR A 120 -12.09 -8.28 3.58
N LEU A 121 -11.88 -7.19 4.31
CA LEU A 121 -12.65 -6.89 5.52
C LEU A 121 -14.15 -6.79 5.25
N SER A 122 -14.55 -6.40 4.05
CA SER A 122 -15.96 -6.28 3.66
C SER A 122 -16.69 -7.63 3.63
N VAL A 123 -15.99 -8.73 3.40
CA VAL A 123 -16.54 -10.09 3.37
C VAL A 123 -16.44 -10.81 4.72
N CYS A 124 -15.66 -10.27 5.66
CA CYS A 124 -15.56 -10.81 7.01
C CYS A 124 -16.80 -10.48 7.87
N PRO A 125 -17.08 -11.26 8.94
CA PRO A 125 -18.01 -10.87 9.99
C PRO A 125 -17.61 -9.52 10.62
N VAL A 126 -18.61 -8.73 11.04
CA VAL A 126 -18.38 -7.36 11.55
C VAL A 126 -17.33 -7.30 12.66
N GLU A 127 -17.43 -8.20 13.62
CA GLU A 127 -16.53 -8.23 14.77
C GLU A 127 -15.09 -8.55 14.38
N GLU A 128 -14.92 -9.53 13.49
CA GLU A 128 -13.61 -9.90 12.96
C GLU A 128 -12.99 -8.75 12.14
N ALA A 129 -13.76 -8.11 11.27
CA ALA A 129 -13.26 -6.99 10.46
C ALA A 129 -12.80 -5.80 11.32
N ILE A 130 -13.53 -5.50 12.41
CA ILE A 130 -13.18 -4.46 13.37
C ILE A 130 -11.92 -4.83 14.19
N ASP A 131 -11.69 -6.12 14.44
CA ASP A 131 -10.46 -6.59 15.08
C ASP A 131 -9.28 -6.53 14.11
N PHE A 132 -9.42 -7.06 12.90
CA PHE A 132 -8.35 -7.08 11.88
C PHE A 132 -7.89 -5.68 11.45
N ILE A 133 -8.78 -4.69 11.35
CA ILE A 133 -8.36 -3.32 11.02
C ILE A 133 -7.51 -2.69 12.15
N GLY A 134 -7.55 -3.26 13.34
CA GLY A 134 -6.72 -2.88 14.47
C GLY A 134 -5.24 -3.23 14.30
N ASP A 135 -4.90 -4.25 13.53
CA ASP A 135 -3.52 -4.69 13.35
C ASP A 135 -2.66 -3.60 12.68
N PRO A 136 -3.02 -3.03 11.52
CA PRO A 136 -2.28 -1.96 10.88
C PRO A 136 -2.62 -0.56 11.39
N ILE A 137 -3.29 -0.40 12.55
CA ILE A 137 -3.86 0.89 12.98
C ILE A 137 -2.83 2.01 13.09
N ASN A 138 -1.60 1.71 13.50
CA ASN A 138 -0.53 2.70 13.58
C ASN A 138 -0.10 3.21 12.19
N VAL A 139 -0.06 2.33 11.19
CA VAL A 139 0.21 2.70 9.78
C VAL A 139 -0.92 3.55 9.25
N ILE A 140 -2.17 3.11 9.44
CA ILE A 140 -3.37 3.84 9.02
C ILE A 140 -3.34 5.27 9.59
N ALA A 141 -3.12 5.40 10.89
CA ALA A 141 -3.06 6.70 11.55
C ALA A 141 -1.88 7.56 11.08
N THR A 142 -0.71 6.96 10.83
CA THR A 142 0.47 7.66 10.29
C THR A 142 0.16 8.28 8.93
N ILE A 143 -0.38 7.50 7.99
CA ILE A 143 -0.75 7.99 6.66
C ILE A 143 -1.81 9.07 6.78
N GLY A 144 -2.84 8.86 7.61
CA GLY A 144 -3.92 9.83 7.83
C GLY A 144 -3.40 11.19 8.34
N VAL A 145 -2.48 11.19 9.31
CA VAL A 145 -1.87 12.43 9.83
C VAL A 145 -1.03 13.14 8.76
N ARG A 146 -0.26 12.39 7.96
CA ARG A 146 0.55 12.96 6.88
C ARG A 146 -0.32 13.58 5.78
N LEU A 147 -1.39 12.89 5.36
CA LEU A 147 -2.36 13.43 4.39
C LEU A 147 -3.05 14.69 4.90
N LYS A 148 -3.39 14.72 6.20
CA LYS A 148 -3.99 15.90 6.84
C LYS A 148 -3.04 17.11 6.84
N LYS A 149 -1.74 16.90 7.00
CA LYS A 149 -0.72 17.96 6.90
C LYS A 149 -0.58 18.53 5.48
N ARG A 150 -0.98 17.76 4.47
CA ARG A 150 -1.02 18.19 3.06
C ARG A 150 -2.38 18.75 2.65
N ASP A 151 -3.27 18.99 3.60
CA ASP A 151 -4.66 19.47 3.38
C ASP A 151 -5.47 18.58 2.41
N SER A 152 -5.08 17.31 2.23
CA SER A 152 -5.77 16.37 1.36
C SER A 152 -6.97 15.76 2.06
N LEU A 153 -8.18 15.88 1.49
CA LEU A 153 -9.41 15.31 2.05
C LEU A 153 -9.39 13.79 2.17
N TYR A 154 -8.48 13.09 1.53
CA TYR A 154 -8.29 11.65 1.70
C TYR A 154 -7.99 11.24 3.15
N TYR A 155 -7.46 12.15 4.00
CA TYR A 155 -7.24 11.86 5.42
C TYR A 155 -8.53 11.40 6.13
N THR A 156 -9.69 11.79 5.62
CA THR A 156 -10.99 11.46 6.23
C THR A 156 -11.31 9.97 6.19
N LEU A 157 -10.81 9.26 5.19
CA LEU A 157 -10.93 7.80 5.09
C LEU A 157 -10.15 7.11 6.21
N PHE A 158 -8.95 7.58 6.51
CA PHE A 158 -8.09 7.05 7.57
C PHE A 158 -8.70 7.33 8.96
N GLU A 159 -9.20 8.53 9.21
CA GLU A 159 -9.94 8.83 10.46
C GLU A 159 -11.21 7.96 10.61
N ALA A 160 -11.86 7.58 9.52
CA ALA A 160 -13.00 6.66 9.56
C ALA A 160 -12.56 5.23 9.91
N MET A 161 -11.45 4.75 9.34
CA MET A 161 -10.87 3.44 9.70
C MET A 161 -10.47 3.40 11.18
N GLU A 162 -9.82 4.46 11.69
CA GLU A 162 -9.51 4.60 13.12
C GLU A 162 -10.77 4.61 14.01
N ALA A 163 -11.86 5.19 13.53
CA ALA A 163 -13.12 5.21 14.27
C ALA A 163 -13.83 3.84 14.31
N LEU A 164 -13.60 2.99 13.31
CA LEU A 164 -14.10 1.62 13.24
C LEU A 164 -13.28 0.65 14.09
N ALA A 165 -11.97 0.84 14.20
CA ALA A 165 -11.09 -0.03 14.96
C ALA A 165 -11.38 0.01 16.47
N LYS A 166 -11.31 -1.16 17.14
CA LYS A 166 -11.37 -1.26 18.61
C LYS A 166 -10.09 -0.71 19.24
N VAL A 167 -8.95 -0.98 18.63
CA VAL A 167 -7.63 -0.55 19.09
C VAL A 167 -7.38 0.88 18.64
N LYS A 168 -6.80 1.69 19.53
CA LYS A 168 -6.38 3.06 19.18
C LYS A 168 -4.92 3.09 18.78
N PRO A 169 -4.54 3.97 17.84
CA PRO A 169 -3.14 4.12 17.48
C PRO A 169 -2.31 4.62 18.66
N SER A 170 -1.03 4.26 18.68
CA SER A 170 -0.09 4.68 19.71
C SER A 170 0.08 6.20 19.72
N GLU A 171 -0.12 6.84 20.87
CA GLU A 171 0.07 8.29 21.03
C GLU A 171 1.52 8.71 20.73
N ALA A 172 2.51 7.86 21.03
CA ALA A 172 3.91 8.11 20.74
C ALA A 172 4.15 8.18 19.23
N VAL A 173 3.63 7.21 18.44
CA VAL A 173 3.73 7.20 16.98
C VAL A 173 3.06 8.44 16.38
N ILE A 174 1.87 8.78 16.85
CA ILE A 174 1.14 9.96 16.37
C ILE A 174 1.88 11.26 16.71
N ALA A 175 2.49 11.37 17.90
CA ALA A 175 3.26 12.54 18.29
C ALA A 175 4.53 12.71 17.41
N GLU A 176 5.23 11.61 17.13
CA GLU A 176 6.39 11.60 16.24
C GLU A 176 6.01 12.07 14.83
N VAL A 177 4.98 11.47 14.22
CA VAL A 177 4.51 11.84 12.89
C VAL A 177 4.03 13.30 12.85
N LYS A 178 3.37 13.80 13.91
CA LYS A 178 2.98 15.22 14.00
C LYS A 178 4.17 16.16 14.07
N ALA A 179 5.29 15.73 14.66
CA ALA A 179 6.53 16.52 14.75
C ALA A 179 7.32 16.52 13.42
N GLU A 180 7.11 15.55 12.53
CA GLU A 180 7.73 15.54 11.20
C GLU A 180 7.40 16.84 10.45
N LYS A 181 8.41 17.47 9.85
CA LYS A 181 8.18 18.58 8.93
C LYS A 181 7.58 18.05 7.63
N VAL A 182 6.61 18.75 7.07
CA VAL A 182 6.14 18.46 5.71
C VAL A 182 7.31 18.68 4.76
N LYS A 183 7.92 17.62 4.28
CA LYS A 183 8.87 17.72 3.18
C LYS A 183 8.05 17.87 1.90
N THR A 184 8.06 19.04 1.31
CA THR A 184 7.74 19.21 -0.11
C THR A 184 8.97 18.69 -0.83
N GLN A 185 8.97 17.42 -1.25
CA GLN A 185 10.06 16.89 -2.05
C GLN A 185 10.07 17.64 -3.38
N THR A 186 11.19 18.25 -3.71
CA THR A 186 11.42 18.78 -5.06
C THR A 186 11.66 17.61 -6.01
N LEU A 187 11.47 17.82 -7.32
CA LEU A 187 11.78 16.78 -8.33
C LEU A 187 13.23 16.30 -8.22
N ASP A 188 14.15 17.22 -7.94
CA ASP A 188 15.58 16.91 -7.76
C ASP A 188 15.82 16.00 -6.54
N GLU A 189 15.11 16.22 -5.41
CA GLU A 189 15.20 15.36 -4.22
C GLU A 189 14.57 13.98 -4.45
N LEU A 190 13.53 13.88 -5.30
CA LEU A 190 12.96 12.62 -5.73
C LEU A 190 13.95 11.86 -6.64
N ASP A 191 14.59 12.54 -7.57
CA ASP A 191 15.58 11.95 -8.46
C ASP A 191 16.80 11.43 -7.67
N GLU A 192 17.24 12.14 -6.63
CA GLU A 192 18.30 11.69 -5.73
C GLU A 192 17.88 10.44 -4.90
N GLU A 193 16.63 10.37 -4.44
CA GLU A 193 16.11 9.20 -3.71
C GLU A 193 16.01 7.94 -4.59
N TRP A 194 15.80 8.11 -5.90
CA TRP A 194 15.73 7.04 -6.89
C TRP A 194 17.04 6.80 -7.64
N ALA A 195 18.10 7.60 -7.37
CA ALA A 195 19.40 7.37 -7.96
C ALA A 195 19.95 6.03 -7.52
N GLU A 196 20.02 5.08 -8.45
CA GLU A 196 20.70 3.81 -8.23
C GLU A 196 22.20 4.08 -8.01
N ALA A 197 22.81 3.36 -7.06
CA ALA A 197 24.27 3.35 -6.93
C ALA A 197 24.88 2.90 -8.26
N GLU A 198 25.91 3.62 -8.73
CA GLU A 198 26.60 3.25 -9.98
C GLU A 198 27.00 1.77 -9.93
N ALA A 199 26.44 0.98 -10.84
CA ALA A 199 26.65 -0.48 -10.90
C ALA A 199 28.12 -0.87 -11.14
N PHE A 200 28.96 0.07 -11.57
CA PHE A 200 30.38 -0.07 -11.81
C PHE A 200 31.11 1.18 -11.32
N ASP A 201 31.38 1.25 -10.03
CA ASP A 201 32.41 2.15 -9.58
C ASP A 201 33.77 1.47 -9.92
N ASN A 202 34.64 2.20 -10.61
CA ASN A 202 36.02 1.76 -10.87
C ASN A 202 36.86 1.78 -9.57
N SER A 203 36.27 1.51 -8.40
CA SER A 203 37.04 1.32 -7.19
C SER A 203 37.87 0.05 -7.32
N SER A 204 39.15 0.18 -7.06
CA SER A 204 40.21 -0.81 -7.28
C SER A 204 40.14 -2.04 -6.35
N ASP A 205 39.00 -2.40 -5.84
CA ASP A 205 38.79 -3.54 -4.93
C ASP A 205 38.47 -4.87 -5.65
N CYS A 206 38.46 -4.91 -6.98
CA CYS A 206 38.43 -6.15 -7.77
C CYS A 206 39.79 -6.83 -7.97
N ALA A 207 40.78 -6.56 -7.11
CA ALA A 207 42.10 -7.19 -7.20
C ALA A 207 42.17 -8.65 -6.69
N SER A 208 41.06 -9.31 -6.40
CA SER A 208 41.03 -10.70 -5.91
C SER A 208 40.16 -11.68 -6.71
N CYS A 209 39.72 -11.32 -7.91
CA CYS A 209 39.18 -12.32 -8.84
C CYS A 209 40.33 -12.97 -9.60
N ASP A 210 40.95 -13.97 -8.97
CA ASP A 210 41.95 -14.83 -9.61
C ASP A 210 41.26 -15.68 -10.69
N MET A 211 41.38 -15.22 -11.96
CA MET A 211 40.79 -15.86 -13.14
C MET A 211 41.75 -16.93 -13.71
N THR A 212 42.32 -17.75 -12.86
CA THR A 212 43.20 -18.86 -13.28
C THR A 212 42.75 -20.19 -12.71
N THR A 213 41.60 -20.72 -13.16
CA THR A 213 41.39 -22.18 -13.24
C THR A 213 40.09 -22.49 -14.01
N TYR A 214 40.13 -22.31 -15.33
CA TYR A 214 39.27 -23.12 -16.21
C TYR A 214 40.06 -24.39 -16.55
N PRO A 215 39.61 -25.60 -16.20
CA PRO A 215 40.23 -26.81 -16.70
C PRO A 215 39.95 -26.92 -18.19
N ASP A 216 41.05 -27.12 -18.93
CA ASP A 216 41.10 -27.34 -20.37
C ASP A 216 40.21 -28.53 -20.78
N GLN A 217 39.08 -28.25 -21.48
CA GLN A 217 38.15 -29.28 -21.97
C GLN A 217 38.55 -29.86 -23.32
N ASN A 218 39.82 -30.02 -23.61
CA ASN A 218 40.31 -30.65 -24.81
C ASN A 218 40.93 -32.04 -24.55
N ASN A 219 40.20 -32.97 -23.93
CA ASN A 219 40.59 -34.36 -23.95
C ASN A 219 39.39 -35.34 -23.85
N VAL A 220 38.53 -35.32 -24.86
CA VAL A 220 37.54 -36.40 -25.04
C VAL A 220 38.16 -37.39 -26.05
N GLN A 221 38.82 -38.42 -25.53
CA GLN A 221 39.17 -39.60 -26.32
C GLN A 221 37.90 -40.37 -26.68
N VAL A 222 37.57 -40.34 -27.96
CA VAL A 222 36.55 -41.22 -28.56
C VAL A 222 37.14 -42.62 -28.71
N SER A 223 36.83 -43.52 -27.78
CA SER A 223 37.07 -44.96 -27.95
C SER A 223 36.01 -45.57 -28.87
N ARG A 224 36.35 -45.84 -30.11
CA ARG A 224 35.56 -46.68 -31.01
C ARG A 224 35.66 -48.13 -30.52
N GLY A 225 34.57 -48.66 -29.92
CA GLY A 225 34.40 -50.07 -29.69
C GLY A 225 33.90 -50.74 -30.95
N ALA A 226 34.71 -51.71 -31.46
CA ALA A 226 34.34 -52.60 -32.56
C ALA A 226 33.55 -53.80 -32.03
N ASN A 227 32.56 -54.16 -32.82
CA ASN A 227 31.82 -55.42 -32.91
C ASN A 227 32.40 -56.69 -32.26
N GLN A 228 31.58 -57.40 -31.52
CA GLN A 228 31.09 -58.77 -31.92
C GLN A 228 29.84 -59.10 -31.15
#